data_4c4c3cc6eb447d6c3dd879ba575ae9f1
#
_entry.id   4c4c3cc6eb447d6c3dd879ba575ae9f1
#
_cell.length_a   1.000
_cell.length_b   1.000
_cell.length_c   1.000
_cell.angle_alpha   90.00
_cell.angle_beta   90.00
_cell.angle_gamma   90.00
#
_symmetry.space_group_name_H-M   'P 1'
#
loop_
_entity.id
_entity.type
_entity.pdbx_description
1 polymer ?
#
loop_
_entity_poly.entity_id
_entity_poly.type
_entity_poly.pdbx_seq_one_letter_code
_entity_poly.pdbx_strand_id
1 'polypeptide(L)'
;MVIEVMGMSVLEEAILELANEKCKNLQLDQLERFFFDTPEIEKQLEVSRTQASRAANKLVENGLLVKVNTRPVLFLGKKVFEEHFKLELNKEYERVQEIAELIKKLPAERVFEQMIGWDKSLSEALEQLKTAVFYPENGLPIMLMGDTGVGKSYFVQVMYEYMIKAGILTFDAPFKVLNCAQYYNNPELLSGLLFGYAKGAFTGAYESRAGLLEEADQGLLFLDEVHRLNAEGQEKLFTFMDKGNFTRIGETKPRKAKVRLAFATTEKPQEFLQTFLRRIPIHIYIPNMDERGIMEKRQMIEYLFSEESRKLNQPIEVTTRVMNILLQTYYQGNIGEIENTIKYACGSAIARNEQIQVKIQLRDLPQKIYARNTQQEQWSTFEGSNLIFSGH
;
A
#
# COMPACT_ATOMS: atom_id res chain seq x y z
N MET A 1 -2.24 -22.75 -13.98
CA MET A 1 -3.26 -23.70 -14.49
C MET A 1 -4.05 -22.93 -15.55
N VAL A 2 -3.66 -23.09 -16.82
CA VAL A 2 -4.38 -22.50 -17.96
C VAL A 2 -5.71 -23.24 -18.02
N ILE A 3 -6.80 -22.58 -17.61
CA ILE A 3 -8.14 -23.07 -17.92
C ILE A 3 -8.34 -22.71 -19.38
N GLU A 4 -8.20 -23.70 -20.27
CA GLU A 4 -8.77 -23.65 -21.62
C GLU A 4 -10.26 -23.34 -21.48
N VAL A 5 -10.63 -22.08 -21.63
CA VAL A 5 -12.03 -21.69 -21.83
C VAL A 5 -12.36 -22.04 -23.29
N MET A 6 -12.70 -23.28 -23.51
CA MET A 6 -13.18 -23.77 -24.81
C MET A 6 -14.41 -22.95 -25.23
N GLY A 7 -14.27 -22.17 -26.30
CA GLY A 7 -15.38 -21.56 -27.03
C GLY A 7 -15.55 -20.05 -26.95
N MET A 8 -14.60 -19.32 -26.42
CA MET A 8 -14.62 -17.84 -26.48
C MET A 8 -14.08 -17.31 -27.81
N SER A 9 -14.65 -16.23 -28.30
CA SER A 9 -14.12 -15.53 -29.47
C SER A 9 -12.95 -14.63 -29.07
N VAL A 10 -12.07 -14.30 -30.01
CA VAL A 10 -10.95 -13.36 -29.82
C VAL A 10 -11.43 -12.04 -29.25
N LEU A 11 -12.62 -11.56 -29.65
CA LEU A 11 -13.20 -10.34 -29.09
C LEU A 11 -13.62 -10.47 -27.63
N GLU A 12 -14.16 -11.63 -27.23
CA GLU A 12 -14.54 -11.91 -25.83
C GLU A 12 -13.31 -11.95 -24.93
N GLU A 13 -12.21 -12.55 -25.39
CA GLU A 13 -10.92 -12.55 -24.67
C GLU A 13 -10.37 -11.13 -24.50
N ALA A 14 -10.36 -10.32 -25.56
CA ALA A 14 -9.89 -8.95 -25.50
C ALA A 14 -10.73 -8.06 -24.55
N ILE A 15 -12.04 -8.26 -24.48
CA ILE A 15 -12.92 -7.56 -23.52
C ILE A 15 -12.60 -7.99 -22.08
N LEU A 16 -12.31 -9.26 -21.83
CA LEU A 16 -11.90 -9.72 -20.49
C LEU A 16 -10.53 -9.17 -20.08
N GLU A 17 -9.58 -9.09 -21.00
CA GLU A 17 -8.29 -8.44 -20.74
C GLU A 17 -8.48 -6.96 -20.36
N LEU A 18 -9.32 -6.22 -21.09
CA LEU A 18 -9.70 -4.86 -20.76
C LEU A 18 -10.30 -4.76 -19.36
N ALA A 19 -11.23 -5.64 -19.01
CA ALA A 19 -11.85 -5.71 -17.70
C ALA A 19 -10.81 -5.99 -16.58
N ASN A 20 -9.88 -6.88 -16.82
CA ASN A 20 -8.81 -7.21 -15.91
C ASN A 20 -7.82 -6.06 -15.75
N GLU A 21 -7.47 -5.35 -16.83
CA GLU A 21 -6.62 -4.16 -16.77
C GLU A 21 -7.25 -3.05 -15.92
N LYS A 22 -8.55 -2.81 -16.09
CA LYS A 22 -9.32 -1.86 -15.27
C LYS A 22 -9.26 -2.21 -13.77
N CYS A 23 -9.10 -3.48 -13.46
CA CYS A 23 -9.04 -3.98 -12.09
C CYS A 23 -7.60 -4.10 -11.50
N LYS A 24 -6.54 -3.77 -12.25
CA LYS A 24 -5.15 -4.00 -11.82
C LYS A 24 -4.59 -3.00 -10.78
N ASN A 25 -5.14 -1.80 -10.64
CA ASN A 25 -4.59 -0.74 -9.77
C ASN A 25 -5.67 -0.11 -8.89
N LEU A 26 -6.23 -0.91 -7.98
CA LEU A 26 -7.46 -0.55 -7.30
C LEU A 26 -7.23 0.03 -5.92
N GLN A 27 -7.64 1.29 -5.78
CA GLN A 27 -7.90 1.91 -4.49
C GLN A 27 -9.42 2.05 -4.32
N LEU A 28 -9.93 1.82 -3.11
CA LEU A 28 -11.36 1.88 -2.75
C LEU A 28 -12.04 3.22 -3.14
N ASP A 29 -11.25 4.26 -3.32
CA ASP A 29 -11.68 5.61 -3.66
C ASP A 29 -12.05 5.82 -5.14
N GLN A 30 -11.90 4.81 -5.97
CA GLN A 30 -12.04 4.93 -7.40
C GLN A 30 -12.97 3.87 -8.00
N LEU A 31 -14.06 3.53 -7.29
CA LEU A 31 -15.01 2.51 -7.74
C LEU A 31 -15.46 2.74 -9.20
N GLU A 32 -15.61 3.97 -9.64
CA GLU A 32 -16.01 4.31 -11.00
C GLU A 32 -15.00 3.86 -12.08
N ARG A 33 -13.72 3.73 -11.75
CA ARG A 33 -12.69 3.30 -12.68
C ARG A 33 -12.70 1.82 -13.02
N PHE A 34 -13.38 1.01 -12.23
CA PHE A 34 -13.57 -0.41 -12.52
C PHE A 34 -14.51 -0.66 -13.67
N PHE A 35 -15.41 0.30 -13.91
CA PHE A 35 -16.43 0.15 -14.92
C PHE A 35 -15.94 0.64 -16.29
N PHE A 36 -16.47 0.02 -17.31
CA PHE A 36 -16.32 0.44 -18.70
C PHE A 36 -17.66 0.29 -19.43
N ASP A 37 -17.81 1.01 -20.51
CA ASP A 37 -19.04 1.00 -21.30
C ASP A 37 -18.80 0.51 -22.74
N THR A 38 -19.87 0.33 -23.50
CA THR A 38 -19.78 -0.10 -24.89
C THR A 38 -18.98 0.85 -25.77
N PRO A 39 -19.11 2.20 -25.68
CA PRO A 39 -18.26 3.15 -26.36
C PRO A 39 -16.76 2.99 -26.10
N GLU A 40 -16.39 2.65 -24.88
CA GLU A 40 -14.98 2.40 -24.53
C GLU A 40 -14.45 1.13 -25.22
N ILE A 41 -15.25 0.05 -25.24
CA ILE A 41 -14.92 -1.19 -25.97
C ILE A 41 -14.74 -0.88 -27.46
N GLU A 42 -15.67 -0.14 -28.09
CA GLU A 42 -15.59 0.29 -29.49
C GLU A 42 -14.27 0.96 -29.80
N LYS A 43 -13.90 1.95 -28.96
CA LYS A 43 -12.71 2.77 -29.17
C LYS A 43 -11.40 1.99 -28.97
N GLN A 44 -11.34 1.11 -27.96
CA GLN A 44 -10.10 0.40 -27.62
C GLN A 44 -9.85 -0.82 -28.50
N LEU A 45 -10.91 -1.50 -28.92
CA LEU A 45 -10.80 -2.75 -29.71
C LEU A 45 -11.14 -2.57 -31.19
N GLU A 46 -11.43 -1.33 -31.61
CA GLU A 46 -11.74 -0.97 -33.02
C GLU A 46 -12.87 -1.84 -33.64
N VAL A 47 -13.92 -2.13 -32.86
CA VAL A 47 -15.07 -2.94 -33.27
C VAL A 47 -16.34 -2.12 -33.34
N SER A 48 -17.37 -2.62 -34.04
CA SER A 48 -18.67 -1.93 -34.08
C SER A 48 -19.40 -2.04 -32.75
N ARG A 49 -20.22 -1.03 -32.43
CA ARG A 49 -21.05 -0.99 -31.19
C ARG A 49 -21.90 -2.23 -31.01
N THR A 50 -22.43 -2.77 -32.08
CA THR A 50 -23.27 -3.98 -32.05
C THR A 50 -22.45 -5.21 -31.67
N GLN A 51 -21.22 -5.33 -32.18
CA GLN A 51 -20.31 -6.42 -31.84
C GLN A 51 -19.85 -6.32 -30.39
N ALA A 52 -19.42 -5.13 -29.94
CA ALA A 52 -19.02 -4.84 -28.58
C ALA A 52 -20.14 -5.20 -27.57
N SER A 53 -21.36 -4.70 -27.81
CA SER A 53 -22.52 -4.96 -26.94
C SER A 53 -22.90 -6.44 -26.91
N ARG A 54 -22.89 -7.15 -28.05
CA ARG A 54 -23.21 -8.56 -28.08
C ARG A 54 -22.18 -9.41 -27.34
N ALA A 55 -20.90 -9.17 -27.54
CA ALA A 55 -19.82 -9.88 -26.88
C ALA A 55 -19.82 -9.62 -25.34
N ALA A 56 -19.99 -8.36 -24.92
CA ALA A 56 -20.07 -8.03 -23.49
C ALA A 56 -21.28 -8.69 -22.80
N ASN A 57 -22.48 -8.67 -23.41
CA ASN A 57 -23.65 -9.35 -22.85
C ASN A 57 -23.46 -10.88 -22.77
N LYS A 58 -22.82 -11.49 -23.76
CA LYS A 58 -22.51 -12.93 -23.73
C LYS A 58 -21.54 -13.25 -22.55
N LEU A 59 -20.57 -12.39 -22.28
CA LEU A 59 -19.68 -12.55 -21.13
C LEU A 59 -20.43 -12.40 -19.79
N VAL A 60 -21.47 -11.54 -19.73
CA VAL A 60 -22.36 -11.45 -18.56
C VAL A 60 -23.17 -12.74 -18.39
N GLU A 61 -23.74 -13.28 -19.45
CA GLU A 61 -24.47 -14.56 -19.42
C GLU A 61 -23.58 -15.69 -18.90
N ASN A 62 -22.32 -15.72 -19.33
CA ASN A 62 -21.31 -16.68 -18.90
C ASN A 62 -20.79 -16.43 -17.47
N GLY A 63 -21.19 -15.32 -16.82
CA GLY A 63 -20.78 -15.00 -15.47
C GLY A 63 -19.34 -14.47 -15.35
N LEU A 64 -18.75 -13.98 -16.44
CA LEU A 64 -17.39 -13.43 -16.48
C LEU A 64 -17.38 -11.89 -16.30
N LEU A 65 -18.47 -11.22 -16.69
CA LEU A 65 -18.71 -9.82 -16.42
C LEU A 65 -19.96 -9.62 -15.56
N VAL A 66 -20.01 -8.49 -14.88
CA VAL A 66 -21.21 -7.95 -14.23
C VAL A 66 -21.70 -6.79 -15.06
N LYS A 67 -23.02 -6.66 -15.23
CA LYS A 67 -23.66 -5.57 -15.93
C LYS A 67 -24.36 -4.65 -14.95
N VAL A 68 -24.23 -3.34 -15.17
CA VAL A 68 -25.02 -2.33 -14.43
C VAL A 68 -25.89 -1.58 -15.44
N ASN A 69 -27.21 -1.67 -15.24
CA ASN A 69 -28.24 -1.17 -16.16
C ASN A 69 -28.42 0.36 -16.11
N THR A 70 -27.31 1.10 -16.08
CA THR A 70 -27.28 2.56 -16.15
C THR A 70 -27.38 3.09 -17.57
N ARG A 71 -27.32 4.39 -17.75
CA ARG A 71 -27.22 5.06 -19.07
C ARG A 71 -26.00 5.96 -19.07
N PRO A 72 -24.87 5.57 -19.72
CA PRO A 72 -24.66 4.33 -20.50
C PRO A 72 -24.66 3.06 -19.61
N VAL A 73 -24.88 1.89 -20.25
CA VAL A 73 -24.72 0.59 -19.56
C VAL A 73 -23.25 0.37 -19.24
N LEU A 74 -22.97 -0.02 -18.01
CA LEU A 74 -21.62 -0.25 -17.52
C LEU A 74 -21.36 -1.76 -17.32
N PHE A 75 -20.11 -2.16 -17.52
CA PHE A 75 -19.63 -3.51 -17.31
C PHE A 75 -18.46 -3.51 -16.34
N LEU A 76 -18.28 -4.64 -15.63
CA LEU A 76 -17.25 -4.83 -14.60
C LEU A 76 -16.72 -6.27 -14.69
N GLY A 77 -15.41 -6.46 -14.59
CA GLY A 77 -14.79 -7.79 -14.53
C GLY A 77 -15.18 -8.52 -13.23
N LYS A 78 -16.01 -9.56 -13.34
CA LYS A 78 -16.61 -10.23 -12.17
C LYS A 78 -15.56 -10.90 -11.29
N LYS A 79 -14.79 -11.80 -11.87
CA LYS A 79 -13.86 -12.66 -11.11
C LYS A 79 -12.81 -11.86 -10.37
N VAL A 80 -12.11 -10.94 -11.04
CA VAL A 80 -11.04 -10.13 -10.43
C VAL A 80 -11.60 -9.23 -9.34
N PHE A 81 -12.80 -8.68 -9.54
CA PHE A 81 -13.45 -7.85 -8.53
C PHE A 81 -13.88 -8.66 -7.30
N GLU A 82 -14.48 -9.85 -7.51
CA GLU A 82 -14.87 -10.76 -6.41
C GLU A 82 -13.66 -11.23 -5.61
N GLU A 83 -12.56 -11.57 -6.27
CA GLU A 83 -11.30 -11.95 -5.62
C GLU A 83 -10.69 -10.80 -4.83
N HIS A 84 -10.70 -9.58 -5.39
CA HIS A 84 -10.16 -8.39 -4.73
C HIS A 84 -10.96 -8.01 -3.46
N PHE A 85 -12.29 -7.95 -3.56
CA PHE A 85 -13.15 -7.58 -2.43
C PHE A 85 -13.63 -8.80 -1.61
N LYS A 86 -13.28 -10.03 -2.01
CA LYS A 86 -13.73 -11.29 -1.38
C LYS A 86 -15.25 -11.30 -1.14
N LEU A 87 -16.00 -10.92 -2.14
CA LEU A 87 -17.46 -10.90 -2.13
C LEU A 87 -18.01 -11.57 -3.39
N GLU A 88 -19.26 -11.99 -3.34
CA GLU A 88 -19.96 -12.54 -4.52
C GLU A 88 -20.86 -11.46 -5.13
N LEU A 89 -20.80 -11.33 -6.46
CA LEU A 89 -21.64 -10.40 -7.22
C LEU A 89 -22.72 -11.15 -8.01
N ASN A 90 -23.89 -10.54 -8.08
CA ASN A 90 -24.91 -10.94 -9.06
C ASN A 90 -24.44 -10.60 -10.48
N LYS A 91 -25.10 -11.19 -11.48
CA LYS A 91 -24.78 -10.92 -12.89
C LYS A 91 -25.17 -9.50 -13.32
N GLU A 92 -26.22 -8.95 -12.72
CA GLU A 92 -26.77 -7.63 -13.06
C GLU A 92 -27.15 -6.82 -11.84
N TYR A 93 -27.03 -5.49 -11.94
CA TYR A 93 -27.46 -4.49 -10.97
C TYR A 93 -28.12 -3.30 -11.69
N GLU A 94 -29.00 -2.59 -11.00
CA GLU A 94 -29.67 -1.41 -11.56
C GLU A 94 -28.80 -0.14 -11.37
N ARG A 95 -27.99 -0.09 -10.32
CA ARG A 95 -27.16 1.09 -9.96
C ARG A 95 -25.78 0.67 -9.44
N VAL A 96 -24.80 1.50 -9.72
CA VAL A 96 -23.42 1.34 -9.18
C VAL A 96 -23.43 1.39 -7.63
N GLN A 97 -24.34 2.16 -7.05
CA GLN A 97 -24.51 2.31 -5.59
C GLN A 97 -24.81 0.98 -4.90
N GLU A 98 -25.50 0.06 -5.54
CA GLU A 98 -25.79 -1.27 -4.96
C GLU A 98 -24.51 -2.06 -4.73
N ILE A 99 -23.56 -2.01 -5.68
CA ILE A 99 -22.23 -2.62 -5.53
C ILE A 99 -21.42 -1.88 -4.45
N ALA A 100 -21.49 -0.54 -4.44
CA ALA A 100 -20.84 0.25 -3.39
C ALA A 100 -21.36 -0.09 -1.98
N GLU A 101 -22.67 -0.35 -1.84
CA GLU A 101 -23.27 -0.77 -0.57
C GLU A 101 -22.81 -2.18 -0.14
N LEU A 102 -22.64 -3.10 -1.08
CA LEU A 102 -22.06 -4.42 -0.78
C LEU A 102 -20.65 -4.29 -0.22
N ILE A 103 -19.81 -3.45 -0.86
CA ILE A 103 -18.46 -3.19 -0.38
C ILE A 103 -18.48 -2.53 1.02
N LYS A 104 -19.39 -1.57 1.26
CA LYS A 104 -19.54 -0.90 2.57
C LYS A 104 -19.95 -1.85 3.68
N LYS A 105 -20.70 -2.90 3.37
CA LYS A 105 -21.14 -3.93 4.34
C LYS A 105 -20.03 -4.92 4.74
N LEU A 106 -18.90 -4.95 4.02
CA LEU A 106 -17.78 -5.80 4.40
C LEU A 106 -17.17 -5.30 5.71
N PRO A 107 -16.75 -6.19 6.62
CA PRO A 107 -16.01 -5.81 7.82
C PRO A 107 -14.81 -4.93 7.49
N ALA A 108 -14.63 -3.84 8.24
CA ALA A 108 -13.52 -2.91 8.01
C ALA A 108 -12.15 -3.61 8.17
N GLU A 109 -12.08 -4.60 9.06
CA GLU A 109 -10.89 -5.41 9.35
C GLU A 109 -10.35 -6.18 8.15
N ARG A 110 -11.16 -6.42 7.11
CA ARG A 110 -10.69 -7.05 5.87
C ARG A 110 -9.58 -6.27 5.18
N VAL A 111 -9.50 -4.96 5.43
CA VAL A 111 -8.38 -4.14 4.94
C VAL A 111 -7.04 -4.67 5.43
N PHE A 112 -6.98 -5.31 6.60
CA PHE A 112 -5.75 -5.85 7.14
C PHE A 112 -5.27 -7.12 6.41
N GLU A 113 -6.17 -7.85 5.75
CA GLU A 113 -5.84 -9.10 5.05
C GLU A 113 -4.84 -8.89 3.88
N GLN A 114 -4.70 -7.65 3.39
CA GLN A 114 -3.67 -7.31 2.41
C GLN A 114 -2.23 -7.31 2.99
N MET A 115 -2.11 -7.32 4.32
CA MET A 115 -0.81 -7.31 5.00
C MET A 115 -0.36 -8.73 5.30
N ILE A 116 0.77 -9.17 4.77
CA ILE A 116 1.36 -10.45 5.15
C ILE A 116 1.67 -10.43 6.65
N GLY A 117 1.17 -11.43 7.38
CA GLY A 117 1.31 -11.53 8.83
C GLY A 117 0.25 -10.81 9.65
N TRP A 118 -0.83 -10.30 9.02
CA TRP A 118 -1.91 -9.56 9.71
C TRP A 118 -2.56 -10.37 10.86
N ASP A 119 -2.68 -11.69 10.70
CA ASP A 119 -3.25 -12.64 11.66
C ASP A 119 -2.19 -13.34 12.53
N LYS A 120 -0.91 -12.96 12.39
CA LYS A 120 0.24 -13.56 13.05
C LYS A 120 1.15 -12.50 13.67
N SER A 121 2.30 -12.22 13.04
CA SER A 121 3.32 -11.31 13.57
C SER A 121 2.84 -9.88 13.76
N LEU A 122 1.85 -9.42 12.99
CA LEU A 122 1.29 -8.07 13.06
C LEU A 122 -0.02 -7.99 13.87
N SER A 123 -0.56 -9.11 14.38
CA SER A 123 -1.86 -9.13 15.05
C SER A 123 -1.93 -8.19 16.26
N GLU A 124 -0.92 -8.20 17.13
CA GLU A 124 -0.84 -7.30 18.28
C GLU A 124 -0.75 -5.83 17.85
N ALA A 125 0.06 -5.53 16.84
CA ALA A 125 0.20 -4.19 16.27
C ALA A 125 -1.14 -3.66 15.73
N LEU A 126 -1.92 -4.52 15.09
CA LEU A 126 -3.25 -4.17 14.57
C LEU A 126 -4.29 -3.97 15.68
N GLU A 127 -4.25 -4.73 16.77
CA GLU A 127 -5.12 -4.49 17.92
C GLU A 127 -4.80 -3.15 18.61
N GLN A 128 -3.52 -2.82 18.77
CA GLN A 128 -3.10 -1.51 19.28
C GLN A 128 -3.55 -0.37 18.35
N LEU A 129 -3.45 -0.56 17.04
CA LEU A 129 -3.96 0.38 16.03
C LEU A 129 -5.47 0.60 16.19
N LYS A 130 -6.27 -0.46 16.29
CA LYS A 130 -7.71 -0.36 16.49
C LYS A 130 -8.03 0.43 17.76
N THR A 131 -7.34 0.13 18.85
CA THR A 131 -7.48 0.87 20.12
C THR A 131 -7.24 2.36 19.94
N ALA A 132 -6.18 2.75 19.22
CA ALA A 132 -5.86 4.14 18.94
C ALA A 132 -6.93 4.82 18.08
N VAL A 133 -7.39 4.13 17.05
CA VAL A 133 -8.30 4.67 16.04
C VAL A 133 -9.71 4.90 16.60
N PHE A 134 -10.22 3.99 17.44
CA PHE A 134 -11.57 4.10 18.02
C PHE A 134 -11.65 4.95 19.29
N TYR A 135 -10.53 5.44 19.79
CA TYR A 135 -10.57 6.34 20.93
C TYR A 135 -11.37 7.62 20.56
N PRO A 136 -12.22 8.14 21.48
CA PRO A 136 -13.09 9.30 21.22
C PRO A 136 -12.36 10.52 20.65
N GLU A 137 -13.10 11.41 20.01
CA GLU A 137 -12.65 12.64 19.35
C GLU A 137 -11.75 12.36 18.14
N ASN A 138 -10.45 12.60 18.25
CA ASN A 138 -9.48 12.47 17.14
C ASN A 138 -8.65 11.19 17.21
N GLY A 139 -9.06 10.20 18.02
CA GLY A 139 -8.23 9.02 18.30
C GLY A 139 -7.00 9.36 19.14
N LEU A 140 -6.19 8.34 19.43
CA LEU A 140 -4.90 8.53 20.10
C LEU A 140 -3.77 8.63 19.06
N PRO A 141 -2.79 9.51 19.26
CA PRO A 141 -1.58 9.51 18.45
C PRO A 141 -0.82 8.18 18.64
N ILE A 142 -0.24 7.67 17.54
CA ILE A 142 0.54 6.43 17.53
C ILE A 142 1.99 6.69 17.15
N MET A 143 2.91 5.92 17.74
CA MET A 143 4.32 5.86 17.35
C MET A 143 4.65 4.47 16.83
N LEU A 144 4.95 4.37 15.55
CA LEU A 144 5.44 3.15 14.92
C LEU A 144 6.95 3.05 15.11
N MET A 145 7.41 1.97 15.71
CA MET A 145 8.82 1.68 15.94
C MET A 145 9.21 0.41 15.18
N GLY A 146 10.43 0.35 14.73
CA GLY A 146 10.98 -0.82 14.02
C GLY A 146 12.06 -0.41 13.03
N ASP A 147 12.80 -1.39 12.56
CA ASP A 147 13.93 -1.18 11.65
C ASP A 147 13.54 -0.52 10.33
N THR A 148 14.53 -0.05 9.58
CA THR A 148 14.32 0.46 8.22
C THR A 148 13.76 -0.64 7.33
N GLY A 149 12.75 -0.30 6.50
CA GLY A 149 12.22 -1.23 5.49
C GLY A 149 11.28 -2.31 6.00
N VAL A 150 10.83 -2.27 7.28
CA VAL A 150 9.85 -3.24 7.84
C VAL A 150 8.41 -3.01 7.39
N GLY A 151 8.13 -1.86 6.73
CA GLY A 151 6.79 -1.53 6.22
C GLY A 151 6.00 -0.55 7.07
N LYS A 152 6.64 0.30 7.92
CA LYS A 152 5.95 1.30 8.76
C LYS A 152 5.01 2.22 7.95
N SER A 153 5.49 2.77 6.85
CA SER A 153 4.70 3.68 6.00
C SER A 153 3.51 2.97 5.35
N TYR A 154 3.68 1.70 4.93
CA TYR A 154 2.60 0.86 4.43
C TYR A 154 1.55 0.57 5.52
N PHE A 155 2.00 0.31 6.75
CA PHE A 155 1.10 0.12 7.90
C PHE A 155 0.21 1.35 8.14
N VAL A 156 0.75 2.57 8.03
CA VAL A 156 -0.04 3.81 8.16
C VAL A 156 -1.01 3.99 6.98
N GLN A 157 -0.61 3.61 5.77
CA GLN A 157 -1.52 3.63 4.63
C GLN A 157 -2.72 2.70 4.87
N VAL A 158 -2.47 1.47 5.32
CA VAL A 158 -3.53 0.50 5.68
C VAL A 158 -4.39 1.02 6.84
N MET A 159 -3.79 1.68 7.84
CA MET A 159 -4.53 2.37 8.90
C MET A 159 -5.49 3.43 8.34
N TYR A 160 -5.06 4.23 7.39
CA TYR A 160 -5.91 5.25 6.75
C TYR A 160 -7.08 4.60 6.01
N GLU A 161 -6.82 3.58 5.22
CA GLU A 161 -7.86 2.81 4.51
C GLU A 161 -8.86 2.17 5.48
N TYR A 162 -8.36 1.61 6.60
CA TYR A 162 -9.19 1.07 7.66
C TYR A 162 -10.10 2.13 8.29
N MET A 163 -9.59 3.33 8.58
CA MET A 163 -10.39 4.41 9.15
C MET A 163 -11.52 4.88 8.22
N ILE A 164 -11.26 4.95 6.92
CA ILE A 164 -12.30 5.24 5.92
C ILE A 164 -13.33 4.12 5.90
N LYS A 165 -12.90 2.87 5.83
CA LYS A 165 -13.78 1.71 5.77
C LYS A 165 -14.64 1.56 7.02
N ALA A 166 -14.09 1.89 8.19
CA ALA A 166 -14.80 1.90 9.47
C ALA A 166 -15.71 3.13 9.67
N GLY A 167 -15.75 4.06 8.72
CA GLY A 167 -16.54 5.28 8.81
C GLY A 167 -16.03 6.30 9.83
N ILE A 168 -14.77 6.18 10.25
CA ILE A 168 -14.13 7.09 11.21
C ILE A 168 -13.62 8.35 10.51
N LEU A 169 -13.14 8.21 9.29
CA LEU A 169 -12.81 9.30 8.38
C LEU A 169 -13.79 9.30 7.21
N THR A 170 -14.04 10.48 6.67
CA THR A 170 -14.77 10.61 5.40
C THR A 170 -13.90 10.14 4.25
N PHE A 171 -14.53 9.77 3.15
CA PHE A 171 -13.85 9.28 1.96
C PHE A 171 -12.84 10.27 1.37
N ASP A 172 -13.13 11.56 1.47
CA ASP A 172 -12.31 12.68 0.99
C ASP A 172 -11.37 13.26 2.06
N ALA A 173 -11.27 12.60 3.23
CA ALA A 173 -10.41 13.05 4.32
C ALA A 173 -8.95 13.17 3.83
N PRO A 174 -8.24 14.26 4.14
CA PRO A 174 -6.87 14.41 3.68
C PRO A 174 -5.92 13.42 4.39
N PHE A 175 -5.06 12.78 3.61
CA PHE A 175 -3.91 12.03 4.10
C PHE A 175 -2.64 12.74 3.70
N LYS A 176 -1.92 13.31 4.67
CA LYS A 176 -0.67 14.03 4.46
C LYS A 176 0.50 13.26 5.05
N VAL A 177 1.61 13.25 4.32
CA VAL A 177 2.83 12.54 4.69
C VAL A 177 4.00 13.51 4.66
N LEU A 178 4.83 13.48 5.69
CA LEU A 178 6.09 14.22 5.75
C LEU A 178 7.21 13.31 6.25
N ASN A 179 8.21 13.08 5.43
CA ASN A 179 9.43 12.43 5.88
C ASN A 179 10.40 13.49 6.42
N CYS A 180 10.58 13.51 7.74
CA CYS A 180 11.38 14.51 8.43
C CYS A 180 12.88 14.41 8.08
N ALA A 181 13.37 13.22 7.67
CA ALA A 181 14.77 13.04 7.30
C ALA A 181 15.18 13.82 6.05
N GLN A 182 14.25 14.11 5.14
CA GLN A 182 14.53 14.91 3.94
C GLN A 182 14.92 16.36 4.27
N TYR A 183 14.56 16.84 5.45
CA TYR A 183 14.75 18.22 5.88
C TYR A 183 15.67 18.33 7.10
N TYR A 184 16.41 17.27 7.44
CA TYR A 184 17.27 17.22 8.61
C TYR A 184 18.26 18.39 8.71
N ASN A 185 18.83 18.80 7.57
CA ASN A 185 19.79 19.92 7.50
C ASN A 185 19.12 21.31 7.48
N ASN A 186 17.78 21.37 7.49
CA ASN A 186 17.04 22.64 7.48
C ASN A 186 15.79 22.56 8.40
N PRO A 187 16.00 22.63 9.73
CA PRO A 187 14.90 22.53 10.70
C PRO A 187 13.85 23.63 10.58
N GLU A 188 14.25 24.83 10.11
CA GLU A 188 13.32 25.96 9.90
C GLU A 188 12.36 25.65 8.74
N LEU A 189 12.87 25.09 7.65
CA LEU A 189 12.04 24.65 6.53
C LEU A 189 11.10 23.53 6.96
N LEU A 190 11.60 22.53 7.73
CA LEU A 190 10.78 21.45 8.27
C LEU A 190 9.63 22.00 9.14
N SER A 191 9.95 22.93 10.04
CA SER A 191 8.95 23.61 10.87
C SER A 191 7.96 24.43 10.03
N GLY A 192 8.44 25.12 9.00
CA GLY A 192 7.62 25.88 8.07
C GLY A 192 6.65 25.01 7.26
N LEU A 193 7.08 23.81 6.84
CA LEU A 193 6.22 22.84 6.15
C LEU A 193 5.14 22.28 7.08
N LEU A 194 5.50 22.00 8.34
CA LEU A 194 4.61 21.36 9.30
C LEU A 194 3.57 22.33 9.87
N PHE A 195 4.01 23.51 10.34
CA PHE A 195 3.16 24.50 11.02
C PHE A 195 2.67 25.63 10.11
N GLY A 196 3.27 25.79 8.92
CA GLY A 196 3.05 26.94 8.08
C GLY A 196 3.81 28.19 8.53
N TYR A 197 3.76 29.24 7.73
CA TYR A 197 4.43 30.50 8.04
C TYR A 197 3.64 31.70 7.53
N ALA A 198 3.80 32.84 8.20
CA ALA A 198 3.29 34.13 7.78
C ALA A 198 4.26 34.80 6.81
N LYS A 199 3.77 35.75 6.04
CA LYS A 199 4.59 36.64 5.22
C LYS A 199 5.62 37.36 6.11
N GLY A 200 6.89 37.32 5.71
CA GLY A 200 7.99 37.95 6.45
C GLY A 200 8.51 37.14 7.66
N ALA A 201 8.06 35.93 7.87
CA ALA A 201 8.51 35.08 8.98
C ALA A 201 10.01 34.74 8.94
N PHE A 202 10.58 34.67 7.74
CA PHE A 202 12.02 34.47 7.49
C PHE A 202 12.40 35.04 6.11
N THR A 203 13.70 35.11 5.83
CA THR A 203 14.20 35.58 4.52
C THR A 203 13.69 34.68 3.41
N GLY A 204 12.91 35.22 2.48
CA GLY A 204 12.27 34.49 1.38
C GLY A 204 10.79 34.15 1.61
N ALA A 205 10.22 34.44 2.78
CA ALA A 205 8.79 34.30 3.04
C ALA A 205 7.97 35.45 2.44
N TYR A 206 7.87 35.49 1.13
CA TYR A 206 7.15 36.56 0.41
C TYR A 206 5.63 36.52 0.57
N GLU A 207 5.09 35.32 0.83
CA GLU A 207 3.66 35.07 1.04
C GLU A 207 3.45 34.18 2.26
N SER A 208 2.25 34.22 2.84
CA SER A 208 1.87 33.29 3.90
C SER A 208 1.51 31.93 3.29
N ARG A 209 1.93 30.84 3.95
CA ARG A 209 1.63 29.47 3.53
C ARG A 209 1.04 28.65 4.67
N ALA A 210 0.00 27.87 4.34
CA ALA A 210 -0.54 26.86 5.25
C ALA A 210 0.48 25.74 5.47
N GLY A 211 0.50 25.19 6.67
CA GLY A 211 1.29 24.02 7.01
C GLY A 211 0.49 22.73 6.87
N LEU A 212 1.19 21.59 6.90
CA LEU A 212 0.58 20.26 6.79
C LEU A 212 -0.45 19.99 7.90
N LEU A 213 -0.31 20.58 9.09
CA LEU A 213 -1.34 20.51 10.14
C LEU A 213 -2.67 21.15 9.72
N GLU A 214 -2.64 22.26 8.96
CA GLU A 214 -3.86 22.86 8.42
C GLU A 214 -4.41 22.03 7.24
N GLU A 215 -3.51 21.59 6.36
CA GLU A 215 -3.89 20.80 5.18
C GLU A 215 -4.43 19.41 5.51
N ALA A 216 -4.11 18.87 6.70
CA ALA A 216 -4.57 17.58 7.19
C ALA A 216 -5.83 17.69 8.08
N ASP A 217 -6.45 18.87 8.18
CA ASP A 217 -7.64 19.04 9.03
C ASP A 217 -8.74 18.04 8.67
N GLN A 218 -9.36 17.41 9.66
CA GLN A 218 -10.33 16.30 9.56
C GLN A 218 -9.76 14.98 8.96
N GLY A 219 -8.44 14.85 8.87
CA GLY A 219 -7.78 13.71 8.24
C GLY A 219 -6.65 13.11 9.08
N LEU A 220 -5.65 12.60 8.39
CA LEU A 220 -4.47 11.95 8.96
C LEU A 220 -3.19 12.67 8.52
N LEU A 221 -2.32 12.99 9.47
CA LEU A 221 -0.95 13.44 9.22
C LEU A 221 0.02 12.36 9.70
N PHE A 222 0.83 11.87 8.79
CA PHE A 222 1.90 10.93 9.06
C PHE A 222 3.26 11.62 9.01
N LEU A 223 4.01 11.57 10.10
CA LEU A 223 5.39 12.05 10.20
C LEU A 223 6.34 10.86 10.27
N ASP A 224 7.03 10.60 9.17
CA ASP A 224 8.05 9.56 9.10
C ASP A 224 9.40 10.09 9.57
N GLU A 225 10.22 9.23 10.18
CA GLU A 225 11.52 9.57 10.79
C GLU A 225 11.43 10.78 11.73
N VAL A 226 10.39 10.79 12.58
CA VAL A 226 10.04 11.95 13.43
C VAL A 226 11.14 12.33 14.44
N HIS A 227 12.08 11.45 14.74
CA HIS A 227 13.27 11.74 15.56
C HIS A 227 14.17 12.82 14.91
N ARG A 228 14.01 13.11 13.62
CA ARG A 228 14.71 14.19 12.93
C ARG A 228 14.10 15.58 13.21
N LEU A 229 12.94 15.62 13.86
CA LEU A 229 12.35 16.87 14.31
C LEU A 229 13.12 17.40 15.54
N ASN A 230 13.57 18.64 15.48
CA ASN A 230 14.31 19.27 16.59
C ASN A 230 13.41 19.47 17.84
N ALA A 231 14.03 19.79 18.97
CA ALA A 231 13.33 19.97 20.24
C ALA A 231 12.18 20.98 20.16
N GLU A 232 12.37 22.11 19.48
CA GLU A 232 11.34 23.15 19.30
C GLU A 232 10.14 22.60 18.51
N GLY A 233 10.38 21.85 17.44
CA GLY A 233 9.33 21.21 16.66
C GLY A 233 8.56 20.16 17.46
N GLN A 234 9.25 19.36 18.27
CA GLN A 234 8.62 18.42 19.19
C GLN A 234 7.76 19.15 20.23
N GLU A 235 8.22 20.28 20.79
CA GLU A 235 7.47 21.10 21.74
C GLU A 235 6.19 21.70 21.13
N LYS A 236 6.25 22.18 19.90
CA LYS A 236 5.07 22.67 19.17
C LYS A 236 4.07 21.55 18.90
N LEU A 237 4.55 20.37 18.49
CA LEU A 237 3.68 19.21 18.26
C LEU A 237 2.98 18.73 19.54
N PHE A 238 3.69 18.61 20.65
CA PHE A 238 3.03 18.20 21.89
C PHE A 238 1.99 19.23 22.36
N THR A 239 2.26 20.53 22.17
CA THR A 239 1.29 21.60 22.48
C THR A 239 0.04 21.44 21.60
N PHE A 240 0.21 21.08 20.33
CA PHE A 240 -0.91 20.76 19.43
C PHE A 240 -1.68 19.52 19.90
N MET A 241 -1.00 18.44 20.29
CA MET A 241 -1.66 17.23 20.82
C MET A 241 -2.48 17.50 22.09
N ASP A 242 -1.99 18.38 22.98
CA ASP A 242 -2.68 18.73 24.23
C ASP A 242 -3.89 19.64 24.02
N LYS A 243 -3.83 20.59 23.09
CA LYS A 243 -4.79 21.69 22.96
C LYS A 243 -5.54 21.75 21.64
N GLY A 244 -5.14 20.96 20.65
CA GLY A 244 -5.68 21.02 19.28
C GLY A 244 -5.43 22.36 18.59
N ASN A 245 -4.50 23.18 19.08
CA ASN A 245 -4.16 24.46 18.48
C ASN A 245 -2.64 24.63 18.27
N PHE A 246 -2.29 25.43 17.29
CA PHE A 246 -0.90 25.76 16.92
C PHE A 246 -0.84 27.18 16.33
N THR A 247 0.36 27.70 16.08
CA THR A 247 0.58 28.98 15.41
C THR A 247 1.51 28.78 14.23
N ARG A 248 1.29 29.51 13.14
CA ARG A 248 2.26 29.58 12.04
C ARG A 248 3.54 30.30 12.53
N ILE A 249 4.65 29.99 11.89
CA ILE A 249 5.91 30.71 12.16
C ILE A 249 5.70 32.20 11.82
N GLY A 250 6.10 33.08 12.74
CA GLY A 250 5.91 34.53 12.60
C GLY A 250 4.48 35.03 12.86
N GLU A 251 3.57 34.18 13.33
CA GLU A 251 2.20 34.53 13.74
C GLU A 251 2.03 34.35 15.26
N THR A 252 1.19 35.18 15.85
CA THR A 252 0.77 35.01 17.27
C THR A 252 -0.67 34.49 17.36
N LYS A 253 -1.43 34.53 16.27
CA LYS A 253 -2.83 34.09 16.23
C LYS A 253 -2.90 32.55 16.28
N PRO A 254 -3.57 31.97 17.29
CA PRO A 254 -3.75 30.52 17.35
C PRO A 254 -4.71 30.04 16.26
N ARG A 255 -4.37 28.90 15.67
CA ARG A 255 -5.18 28.14 14.68
C ARG A 255 -5.59 26.82 15.29
N LYS A 256 -6.70 26.28 14.84
CA LYS A 256 -7.21 24.99 15.28
C LYS A 256 -7.27 24.04 14.09
N ALA A 257 -6.95 22.79 14.32
CA ALA A 257 -7.18 21.69 13.39
C ALA A 257 -7.53 20.42 14.17
N LYS A 258 -8.30 19.54 13.56
CA LYS A 258 -8.62 18.21 14.07
C LYS A 258 -7.90 17.18 13.21
N VAL A 259 -6.70 16.81 13.64
CA VAL A 259 -5.83 15.93 12.86
C VAL A 259 -5.51 14.68 13.66
N ARG A 260 -5.66 13.52 13.05
CA ARG A 260 -5.10 12.28 13.58
C ARG A 260 -3.61 12.23 13.29
N LEU A 261 -2.82 11.84 14.27
CA LEU A 261 -1.37 11.85 14.16
C LEU A 261 -0.82 10.43 14.20
N ALA A 262 -0.02 10.10 13.21
CA ALA A 262 0.80 8.90 13.19
C ALA A 262 2.27 9.30 13.02
N PHE A 263 3.12 8.70 13.83
CA PHE A 263 4.56 8.93 13.81
C PHE A 263 5.28 7.63 13.50
N ALA A 264 6.42 7.71 12.83
CA ALA A 264 7.31 6.56 12.67
C ALA A 264 8.75 6.95 12.98
N THR A 265 9.49 5.98 13.52
CA THR A 265 10.90 6.14 13.85
C THR A 265 11.65 4.82 13.74
N THR A 266 12.94 4.92 13.42
CA THR A 266 13.92 3.83 13.54
C THR A 266 14.72 3.92 14.84
N GLU A 267 14.60 5.04 15.56
CA GLU A 267 15.38 5.32 16.78
C GLU A 267 14.65 4.86 18.04
N LYS A 268 15.44 4.72 19.11
CA LYS A 268 14.93 4.32 20.42
C LYS A 268 14.23 5.49 21.12
N PRO A 269 13.34 5.22 22.10
CA PRO A 269 12.62 6.25 22.84
C PRO A 269 13.50 7.30 23.52
N GLN A 270 14.76 6.96 23.83
CA GLN A 270 15.72 7.85 24.48
C GLN A 270 16.12 9.07 23.65
N GLU A 271 15.94 9.00 22.32
CA GLU A 271 16.27 10.08 21.39
C GLU A 271 15.22 11.21 21.35
N PHE A 272 14.12 11.04 22.08
CA PHE A 272 13.02 11.99 22.11
C PHE A 272 12.89 12.73 23.43
N LEU A 273 12.28 13.92 23.37
CA LEU A 273 11.86 14.61 24.59
C LEU A 273 10.84 13.76 25.35
N GLN A 274 11.06 13.54 26.64
CA GLN A 274 10.14 12.78 27.49
C GLN A 274 8.72 13.40 27.50
N THR A 275 8.64 14.72 27.40
CA THR A 275 7.38 15.46 27.29
C THR A 275 6.61 15.14 26.01
N PHE A 276 7.31 14.90 24.90
CA PHE A 276 6.70 14.50 23.63
C PHE A 276 6.18 13.07 23.70
N LEU A 277 7.00 12.12 24.16
CA LEU A 277 6.61 10.71 24.25
C LEU A 277 5.40 10.46 25.15
N ARG A 278 5.28 11.21 26.26
CA ARG A 278 4.13 11.05 27.19
C ARG A 278 2.78 11.37 26.55
N ARG A 279 2.74 12.05 25.42
CA ARG A 279 1.51 12.39 24.68
C ARG A 279 1.20 11.40 23.57
N ILE A 280 2.06 10.42 23.37
CA ILE A 280 1.86 9.34 22.41
C ILE A 280 1.68 8.05 23.20
N PRO A 281 0.45 7.73 23.63
CA PRO A 281 0.22 6.61 24.54
C PRO A 281 0.35 5.24 23.86
N ILE A 282 0.24 5.19 22.53
CA ILE A 282 0.27 3.94 21.77
C ILE A 282 1.58 3.86 21.01
N HIS A 283 2.42 2.91 21.44
CA HIS A 283 3.68 2.57 20.79
C HIS A 283 3.54 1.20 20.13
N ILE A 284 3.57 1.18 18.81
CA ILE A 284 3.39 -0.02 17.99
C ILE A 284 4.75 -0.46 17.45
N TYR A 285 5.18 -1.65 17.81
CA TYR A 285 6.39 -2.24 17.26
C TYR A 285 6.07 -3.06 16.02
N ILE A 286 6.75 -2.78 14.92
CA ILE A 286 6.66 -3.56 13.68
C ILE A 286 7.89 -4.46 13.61
N PRO A 287 7.72 -5.79 13.73
CA PRO A 287 8.83 -6.72 13.75
C PRO A 287 9.56 -6.76 12.39
N ASN A 288 10.86 -7.01 12.46
CA ASN A 288 11.68 -7.19 11.27
C ASN A 288 11.38 -8.55 10.61
N MET A 289 11.90 -8.76 9.39
CA MET A 289 11.53 -9.94 8.60
C MET A 289 11.99 -11.27 9.23
N ASP A 290 13.09 -11.28 9.98
CA ASP A 290 13.55 -12.50 10.65
C ASP A 290 12.73 -12.79 11.91
N GLU A 291 12.28 -11.76 12.65
CA GLU A 291 11.34 -11.90 13.77
C GLU A 291 9.97 -12.42 13.32
N ARG A 292 9.53 -12.09 12.11
CA ARG A 292 8.27 -12.61 11.51
C ARG A 292 8.36 -14.09 11.15
N GLY A 293 9.55 -14.65 11.09
CA GLY A 293 9.82 -16.05 10.82
C GLY A 293 9.77 -16.44 9.34
N ILE A 294 10.24 -17.65 9.09
CA ILE A 294 10.53 -18.11 7.72
C ILE A 294 9.29 -18.24 6.81
N MET A 295 8.12 -18.53 7.40
CA MET A 295 6.89 -18.69 6.62
C MET A 295 6.37 -17.34 6.08
N GLU A 296 6.39 -16.28 6.88
CA GLU A 296 6.02 -14.95 6.42
C GLU A 296 7.06 -14.38 5.46
N LYS A 297 8.34 -14.64 5.72
CA LYS A 297 9.43 -14.29 4.80
C LYS A 297 9.24 -14.94 3.44
N ARG A 298 8.83 -16.21 3.40
CA ARG A 298 8.51 -16.93 2.18
C ARG A 298 7.33 -16.28 1.46
N GLN A 299 6.23 -16.02 2.15
CA GLN A 299 5.06 -15.36 1.60
C GLN A 299 5.40 -13.98 1.01
N MET A 300 6.27 -13.23 1.69
CA MET A 300 6.75 -11.93 1.21
C MET A 300 7.56 -12.05 -0.08
N ILE A 301 8.49 -13.00 -0.15
CA ILE A 301 9.30 -13.25 -1.36
C ILE A 301 8.41 -13.69 -2.53
N GLU A 302 7.45 -14.60 -2.28
CA GLU A 302 6.50 -15.07 -3.28
C GLU A 302 5.61 -13.92 -3.80
N TYR A 303 5.11 -13.08 -2.90
CA TYR A 303 4.35 -11.90 -3.24
C TYR A 303 5.16 -10.92 -4.11
N LEU A 304 6.41 -10.63 -3.74
CA LEU A 304 7.26 -9.71 -4.49
C LEU A 304 7.62 -10.25 -5.89
N PHE A 305 7.85 -11.55 -6.04
CA PHE A 305 8.01 -12.16 -7.37
C PHE A 305 6.72 -12.08 -8.21
N SER A 306 5.57 -12.27 -7.60
CA SER A 306 4.28 -12.13 -8.29
C SER A 306 4.05 -10.68 -8.76
N GLU A 307 4.40 -9.69 -7.92
CA GLU A 307 4.35 -8.28 -8.31
C GLU A 307 5.30 -7.94 -9.47
N GLU A 308 6.54 -8.45 -9.44
CA GLU A 308 7.47 -8.24 -10.54
C GLU A 308 7.02 -8.97 -11.83
N SER A 309 6.48 -10.18 -11.73
CA SER A 309 5.87 -10.90 -12.86
C SER A 309 4.74 -10.10 -13.51
N ARG A 310 3.90 -9.46 -12.68
CA ARG A 310 2.81 -8.59 -13.15
C ARG A 310 3.33 -7.34 -13.86
N LYS A 311 4.35 -6.67 -13.29
CA LYS A 311 4.96 -5.48 -13.90
C LYS A 311 5.65 -5.79 -15.23
N LEU A 312 6.31 -6.94 -15.32
CA LEU A 312 7.00 -7.40 -16.52
C LEU A 312 6.07 -8.00 -17.57
N ASN A 313 4.82 -8.28 -17.20
CA ASN A 313 3.84 -9.01 -18.00
C ASN A 313 4.40 -10.34 -18.54
N GLN A 314 5.20 -11.02 -17.74
CA GLN A 314 5.85 -12.29 -18.08
C GLN A 314 5.94 -13.20 -16.85
N PRO A 315 5.78 -14.53 -17.02
CA PRO A 315 5.97 -15.46 -15.92
C PRO A 315 7.43 -15.53 -15.49
N ILE A 316 7.66 -15.58 -14.19
CA ILE A 316 8.98 -15.69 -13.57
C ILE A 316 9.12 -17.09 -12.97
N GLU A 317 10.09 -17.86 -13.46
CA GLU A 317 10.48 -19.16 -12.88
C GLU A 317 11.66 -18.94 -11.92
N VAL A 318 11.50 -19.37 -10.67
CA VAL A 318 12.55 -19.28 -9.64
C VAL A 318 12.97 -20.69 -9.25
N THR A 319 14.30 -20.97 -9.37
CA THR A 319 14.81 -22.28 -8.97
C THR A 319 14.73 -22.46 -7.45
N THR A 320 14.48 -23.67 -6.98
CA THR A 320 14.45 -24.04 -5.56
C THR A 320 15.71 -23.58 -4.82
N ARG A 321 16.86 -23.67 -5.46
CA ARG A 321 18.14 -23.22 -4.88
C ARG A 321 18.18 -21.71 -4.63
N VAL A 322 17.64 -20.91 -5.56
CA VAL A 322 17.52 -19.45 -5.39
C VAL A 322 16.58 -19.14 -4.24
N MET A 323 15.40 -19.78 -4.19
CA MET A 323 14.44 -19.59 -3.11
C MET A 323 15.05 -19.90 -1.75
N ASN A 324 15.77 -21.00 -1.61
CA ASN A 324 16.45 -21.36 -0.36
C ASN A 324 17.46 -20.30 0.09
N ILE A 325 18.26 -19.76 -0.83
CA ILE A 325 19.20 -18.69 -0.52
C ILE A 325 18.48 -17.43 -0.06
N LEU A 326 17.43 -17.02 -0.76
CA LEU A 326 16.63 -15.85 -0.38
C LEU A 326 16.01 -16.00 1.02
N LEU A 327 15.51 -17.19 1.35
CA LEU A 327 14.93 -17.50 2.65
C LEU A 327 15.95 -17.46 3.79
N GLN A 328 17.16 -17.94 3.55
CA GLN A 328 18.22 -18.02 4.56
C GLN A 328 18.99 -16.70 4.72
N THR A 329 18.92 -15.81 3.74
CA THR A 329 19.62 -14.52 3.79
C THR A 329 19.06 -13.61 4.86
N TYR A 330 19.93 -13.05 5.71
CA TYR A 330 19.58 -11.95 6.62
C TYR A 330 19.54 -10.63 5.86
N TYR A 331 18.42 -9.92 5.92
CA TYR A 331 18.24 -8.65 5.22
C TYR A 331 18.20 -7.49 6.20
N GLN A 332 19.30 -6.72 6.28
CA GLN A 332 19.36 -5.51 7.12
C GLN A 332 18.32 -4.45 6.73
N GLY A 333 18.05 -4.33 5.43
CA GLY A 333 17.04 -3.43 4.88
C GLY A 333 15.65 -4.06 4.79
N ASN A 334 15.42 -5.20 5.44
CA ASN A 334 14.12 -5.88 5.55
C ASN A 334 13.42 -6.06 4.18
N ILE A 335 12.13 -5.75 4.09
CA ILE A 335 11.30 -5.91 2.87
C ILE A 335 11.89 -5.12 1.71
N GLY A 336 12.36 -3.88 1.95
CA GLY A 336 12.97 -3.05 0.90
C GLY A 336 14.24 -3.67 0.30
N GLU A 337 15.06 -4.34 1.11
CA GLU A 337 16.25 -5.03 0.59
C GLU A 337 15.87 -6.31 -0.16
N ILE A 338 14.85 -7.05 0.28
CA ILE A 338 14.31 -8.21 -0.45
C ILE A 338 13.78 -7.77 -1.81
N GLU A 339 12.97 -6.72 -1.85
CA GLU A 339 12.40 -6.16 -3.09
C GLU A 339 13.50 -5.76 -4.08
N ASN A 340 14.51 -5.01 -3.61
CA ASN A 340 15.64 -4.62 -4.46
C ASN A 340 16.46 -5.82 -4.95
N THR A 341 16.60 -6.86 -4.12
CA THR A 341 17.27 -8.11 -4.51
C THR A 341 16.52 -8.84 -5.61
N ILE A 342 15.19 -8.91 -5.50
CA ILE A 342 14.33 -9.53 -6.51
C ILE A 342 14.34 -8.72 -7.81
N LYS A 343 14.19 -7.40 -7.75
CA LYS A 343 14.30 -6.52 -8.92
C LYS A 343 15.62 -6.69 -9.66
N TYR A 344 16.74 -6.75 -8.91
CA TYR A 344 18.06 -6.99 -9.49
C TYR A 344 18.13 -8.34 -10.18
N ALA A 345 17.61 -9.40 -9.53
CA ALA A 345 17.63 -10.76 -10.07
C ALA A 345 16.80 -10.85 -11.37
N CYS A 346 15.61 -10.24 -11.40
CA CYS A 346 14.76 -10.16 -12.59
C CYS A 346 15.46 -9.40 -13.71
N GLY A 347 16.03 -8.22 -13.43
CA GLY A 347 16.80 -7.43 -14.41
C GLY A 347 18.01 -8.18 -14.98
N SER A 348 18.76 -8.90 -14.12
CA SER A 348 19.89 -9.74 -14.55
C SER A 348 19.45 -10.89 -15.46
N ALA A 349 18.34 -11.57 -15.09
CA ALA A 349 17.81 -12.68 -15.89
C ALA A 349 17.31 -12.22 -17.26
N ILE A 350 16.62 -11.07 -17.32
CA ILE A 350 16.14 -10.46 -18.58
C ILE A 350 17.31 -10.07 -19.47
N ALA A 351 18.33 -9.40 -18.92
CA ALA A 351 19.50 -8.97 -19.67
C ALA A 351 20.28 -10.14 -20.29
N ARG A 352 20.14 -11.35 -19.74
CA ARG A 352 20.81 -12.56 -20.20
C ARG A 352 20.02 -13.38 -21.22
N ASN A 353 18.68 -13.30 -21.15
CA ASN A 353 17.81 -14.18 -21.95
C ASN A 353 16.98 -13.39 -22.95
N GLU A 354 16.93 -13.89 -24.20
CA GLU A 354 16.00 -13.45 -25.24
C GLU A 354 14.68 -14.25 -25.24
N GLN A 355 14.38 -15.00 -24.17
CA GLN A 355 13.26 -15.94 -24.11
C GLN A 355 12.00 -15.32 -23.51
N ILE A 356 10.85 -15.89 -23.86
CA ILE A 356 9.48 -15.48 -23.44
C ILE A 356 9.27 -15.62 -21.90
N GLN A 357 10.12 -16.38 -21.20
CA GLN A 357 10.03 -16.66 -19.77
C GLN A 357 11.27 -16.24 -19.03
N VAL A 358 11.11 -15.45 -17.95
CA VAL A 358 12.18 -15.01 -17.06
C VAL A 358 12.54 -16.15 -16.10
N LYS A 359 13.75 -16.73 -16.24
CA LYS A 359 14.22 -17.79 -15.35
C LYS A 359 15.35 -17.28 -14.44
N ILE A 360 15.05 -17.21 -13.15
CA ILE A 360 16.01 -16.75 -12.12
C ILE A 360 16.90 -17.91 -11.68
N GLN A 361 18.21 -17.72 -11.84
CA GLN A 361 19.25 -18.65 -11.44
C GLN A 361 20.19 -18.01 -10.41
N LEU A 362 21.06 -18.80 -9.79
CA LEU A 362 21.99 -18.31 -8.77
C LEU A 362 22.81 -17.10 -9.23
N ARG A 363 23.32 -17.13 -10.45
CA ARG A 363 24.14 -16.06 -11.02
C ARG A 363 23.40 -14.72 -11.19
N ASP A 364 22.07 -14.73 -11.12
CA ASP A 364 21.23 -13.55 -11.23
C ASP A 364 21.09 -12.80 -9.90
N LEU A 365 21.47 -13.43 -8.79
CA LEU A 365 21.46 -12.79 -7.47
C LEU A 365 22.66 -11.84 -7.30
N PRO A 366 22.51 -10.75 -6.52
CA PRO A 366 23.63 -9.87 -6.17
C PRO A 366 24.74 -10.62 -5.42
N GLN A 367 26.02 -10.32 -5.72
CA GLN A 367 27.16 -10.96 -5.06
C GLN A 367 27.13 -10.88 -3.52
N LYS A 368 26.63 -9.77 -2.97
CA LYS A 368 26.48 -9.58 -1.52
C LYS A 368 25.59 -10.64 -0.86
N ILE A 369 24.64 -11.21 -1.59
CA ILE A 369 23.75 -12.27 -1.09
C ILE A 369 24.52 -13.59 -0.96
N TYR A 370 25.42 -13.89 -1.88
CA TYR A 370 26.30 -15.07 -1.77
C TYR A 370 27.27 -14.95 -0.59
N ALA A 371 27.92 -13.81 -0.43
CA ALA A 371 28.93 -13.62 0.61
C ALA A 371 28.34 -13.79 2.03
N ARG A 372 27.08 -13.42 2.24
CA ARG A 372 26.38 -13.61 3.52
C ARG A 372 26.06 -15.09 3.80
N ASN A 373 25.76 -15.88 2.77
CA ASN A 373 25.35 -17.28 2.93
C ASN A 373 26.55 -18.27 3.03
N THR A 374 27.71 -17.93 2.49
CA THR A 374 28.90 -18.79 2.59
C THR A 374 29.48 -18.91 4.01
N GLN A 375 29.04 -18.09 4.96
CA GLN A 375 29.46 -18.14 6.36
C GLN A 375 28.58 -19.02 7.26
N GLN A 376 27.43 -19.52 6.77
CA GLN A 376 26.50 -20.36 7.52
C GLN A 376 26.36 -21.74 6.89
N GLU A 377 27.18 -22.68 7.32
CA GLU A 377 27.17 -24.09 6.87
C GLU A 377 26.10 -24.97 7.56
N GLN A 378 24.84 -24.54 7.63
CA GLN A 378 23.74 -25.43 8.06
C GLN A 378 22.56 -25.31 7.09
N TRP A 379 22.56 -26.19 6.09
CA TRP A 379 21.53 -26.27 5.06
C TRP A 379 20.35 -27.10 5.53
N SER A 380 19.25 -26.49 5.93
CA SER A 380 17.95 -27.16 5.87
C SER A 380 17.39 -26.96 4.45
N THR A 381 17.49 -28.00 3.63
CA THR A 381 17.03 -27.98 2.24
C THR A 381 15.52 -28.08 2.18
N PHE A 382 14.87 -27.08 1.59
CA PHE A 382 13.52 -27.30 1.03
C PHE A 382 13.68 -28.16 -0.22
N GLU A 383 13.15 -29.39 -0.21
CA GLU A 383 13.01 -30.21 -1.41
C GLU A 383 11.71 -29.81 -2.14
N GLY A 384 11.81 -29.39 -3.37
CA GLY A 384 10.66 -28.99 -4.17
C GLY A 384 11.01 -28.72 -5.63
N SER A 385 10.00 -28.74 -6.49
CA SER A 385 10.11 -28.30 -7.89
C SER A 385 10.31 -26.78 -7.97
N ASN A 386 10.82 -26.29 -9.10
CA ASN A 386 10.93 -24.85 -9.37
C ASN A 386 9.55 -24.18 -9.22
N LEU A 387 9.56 -22.96 -8.67
CA LEU A 387 8.37 -22.14 -8.49
C LEU A 387 8.17 -21.25 -9.73
N ILE A 388 6.94 -21.20 -10.23
CA ILE A 388 6.57 -20.33 -11.36
C ILE A 388 5.57 -19.31 -10.84
N PHE A 389 5.92 -18.02 -10.96
CA PHE A 389 5.06 -16.90 -10.62
C PHE A 389 4.49 -16.32 -11.89
N SER A 390 3.17 -16.34 -12.02
CA SER A 390 2.41 -15.69 -13.08
C SER A 390 1.61 -14.56 -12.48
N GLY A 391 1.74 -13.36 -13.04
CA GLY A 391 0.96 -12.19 -12.62
C GLY A 391 -0.49 -12.35 -13.10
N HIS A 392 -1.34 -12.94 -12.28
CA HIS A 392 -2.79 -12.98 -12.47
C HIS A 392 -3.45 -11.98 -11.54
#